data_ede56e4d8cae107bc563a191d022ea18
#
_entry.id   ede56e4d8cae107bc563a191d022ea18
#
_cell.length_a   1.000
_cell.length_b   1.000
_cell.length_c   1.000
_cell.angle_alpha   90.00
_cell.angle_beta   90.00
_cell.angle_gamma   90.00
#
_symmetry.space_group_name_H-M   'P 1'
#
loop_
_entity.id
_entity.type
_entity.pdbx_description
1 polymer ?
#
loop_
_entity_poly.entity_id
_entity_poly.type
_entity_poly.pdbx_seq_one_letter_code
_entity_poly.pdbx_strand_id
1 'polypeptide(L)'
;MTAQGQGRAARRLILWDVDGTLVSCGPAGREALESGARLVAGLAALPHLPMGGKTDPQIIGEMLLGAGVAPADLGSLVPVALAEAKRALAGWRERMGREGKVHPGVRRLLDELAARGGVRQPLLTGNVAVNAAIKVGAFGLEGYFDLPVGAYGDDNAQRELLVPIALDRMRELRGETYQPEQVWVIGDTARDLSCARAAGVRCLLVGTGRDGFDAVRGLEADALMENLADTGAALGILLGRSGRGAPAAGGARGRLRSPGG
;
A
#
# COMPACT_ATOMS: atom_id res chain seq x y z
N MET A 1 -4.92 28.40 38.11
CA MET A 1 -4.54 26.98 38.08
C MET A 1 -4.58 26.56 36.65
N THR A 2 -3.43 26.53 36.01
CA THR A 2 -3.25 26.24 34.58
C THR A 2 -3.31 24.72 34.41
N ALA A 3 -4.29 24.25 33.63
CA ALA A 3 -4.36 22.86 33.19
C ALA A 3 -3.13 22.56 32.34
N GLN A 4 -2.22 21.78 32.91
CA GLN A 4 -1.01 21.28 32.28
C GLN A 4 -1.41 20.43 31.08
N GLY A 5 -0.83 20.74 29.91
CA GLY A 5 -1.04 20.06 28.64
C GLY A 5 -0.70 18.57 28.76
N GLN A 6 -1.73 17.75 28.70
CA GLN A 6 -1.55 16.36 28.30
C GLN A 6 -0.95 16.39 26.89
N GLY A 7 0.28 15.90 26.77
CA GLY A 7 1.00 15.85 25.50
C GLY A 7 0.11 15.21 24.43
N ARG A 8 -0.35 16.03 23.52
CA ARG A 8 -1.17 15.63 22.37
C ARG A 8 -0.36 14.59 21.60
N ALA A 9 -0.75 13.32 21.67
CA ALA A 9 -0.10 12.26 20.94
C ALA A 9 0.12 12.74 19.49
N ALA A 10 1.34 12.60 19.00
CA ALA A 10 1.69 13.10 17.67
C ALA A 10 0.76 12.47 16.63
N ARG A 11 -0.03 13.31 15.96
CA ARG A 11 -0.93 12.84 14.90
C ARG A 11 -0.13 12.15 13.80
N ARG A 12 -0.65 11.03 13.29
CA ARG A 12 -0.07 10.28 12.16
C ARG A 12 -1.17 9.87 11.19
N LEU A 13 -0.87 10.01 9.91
CA LEU A 13 -1.66 9.47 8.82
C LEU A 13 -0.84 8.37 8.15
N ILE A 14 -1.36 7.15 8.18
CA ILE A 14 -0.68 5.98 7.61
C ILE A 14 -1.52 5.48 6.45
N LEU A 15 -1.04 5.69 5.25
CA LEU A 15 -1.66 5.35 3.98
C LEU A 15 -1.17 3.95 3.57
N TRP A 16 -2.11 2.99 3.49
CA TRP A 16 -1.78 1.59 3.27
C TRP A 16 -2.07 1.16 1.84
N ASP A 17 -1.06 0.61 1.15
CA ASP A 17 -1.32 -0.22 -0.02
C ASP A 17 -1.91 -1.59 0.40
N VAL A 18 -2.53 -2.29 -0.55
CA VAL A 18 -3.27 -3.54 -0.28
C VAL A 18 -2.47 -4.76 -0.74
N ASP A 19 -2.29 -4.91 -2.06
CA ASP A 19 -1.71 -6.12 -2.64
C ASP A 19 -0.19 -6.13 -2.48
N GLY A 20 0.35 -7.17 -1.85
CA GLY A 20 1.78 -7.26 -1.58
C GLY A 20 2.21 -6.57 -0.28
N THR A 21 1.39 -5.69 0.27
CA THR A 21 1.63 -4.95 1.52
C THR A 21 0.82 -5.50 2.67
N LEU A 22 -0.50 -5.42 2.61
CA LEU A 22 -1.42 -5.97 3.62
C LEU A 22 -1.69 -7.45 3.40
N VAL A 23 -2.01 -7.82 2.16
CA VAL A 23 -2.47 -9.15 1.79
C VAL A 23 -1.90 -9.60 0.44
N SER A 24 -1.91 -10.91 0.25
CA SER A 24 -1.86 -11.53 -1.08
C SER A 24 -3.17 -12.27 -1.30
N CYS A 25 -3.88 -11.94 -2.38
CA CYS A 25 -5.14 -12.58 -2.76
C CYS A 25 -4.93 -13.86 -3.60
N GLY A 26 -3.70 -14.41 -3.65
CA GLY A 26 -3.36 -15.48 -4.58
C GLY A 26 -3.54 -15.01 -6.04
N PRO A 27 -4.03 -15.87 -6.94
CA PRO A 27 -4.24 -15.51 -8.34
C PRO A 27 -5.52 -14.68 -8.57
N ALA A 28 -6.46 -14.65 -7.60
CA ALA A 28 -7.79 -14.09 -7.79
C ALA A 28 -7.80 -12.62 -8.22
N GLY A 29 -6.90 -11.79 -7.67
CA GLY A 29 -6.81 -10.37 -8.04
C GLY A 29 -6.50 -10.19 -9.53
N ARG A 30 -5.50 -10.91 -10.05
CA ARG A 30 -5.14 -10.91 -11.47
C ARG A 30 -6.26 -11.46 -12.35
N GLU A 31 -6.77 -12.63 -12.01
CA GLU A 31 -7.79 -13.31 -12.79
C GLU A 31 -9.07 -12.50 -12.90
N ALA A 32 -9.43 -11.73 -11.86
CA ALA A 32 -10.60 -10.85 -11.92
C ALA A 32 -10.43 -9.74 -12.96
N LEU A 33 -9.27 -9.06 -12.99
CA LEU A 33 -8.98 -8.03 -14.01
C LEU A 33 -8.91 -8.62 -15.40
N GLU A 34 -8.27 -9.80 -15.56
CA GLU A 34 -8.23 -10.53 -16.81
C GLU A 34 -9.62 -10.96 -17.29
N SER A 35 -10.51 -11.38 -16.38
CA SER A 35 -11.91 -11.73 -16.72
C SER A 35 -12.63 -10.52 -17.33
N GLY A 36 -12.50 -9.35 -16.70
CA GLY A 36 -13.09 -8.13 -17.24
C GLY A 36 -12.53 -7.74 -18.59
N ALA A 37 -11.21 -7.78 -18.75
CA ALA A 37 -10.57 -7.44 -20.04
C ALA A 37 -10.95 -8.44 -21.15
N ARG A 38 -11.01 -9.76 -20.86
CA ARG A 38 -11.45 -10.78 -21.82
C ARG A 38 -12.89 -10.56 -22.27
N LEU A 39 -13.78 -10.22 -21.34
CA LEU A 39 -15.18 -9.97 -21.65
C LEU A 39 -15.34 -8.89 -22.73
N VAL A 40 -14.65 -7.75 -22.56
CA VAL A 40 -14.81 -6.60 -23.48
C VAL A 40 -13.96 -6.71 -24.73
N ALA A 41 -12.82 -7.40 -24.67
CA ALA A 41 -11.99 -7.64 -25.85
C ALA A 41 -12.52 -8.77 -26.75
N GLY A 42 -13.43 -9.62 -26.24
CA GLY A 42 -13.92 -10.81 -26.97
C GLY A 42 -12.83 -11.87 -27.20
N LEU A 43 -11.77 -11.90 -26.38
CA LEU A 43 -10.61 -12.77 -26.55
C LEU A 43 -10.49 -13.80 -25.43
N ALA A 44 -10.08 -15.02 -25.77
CA ALA A 44 -9.80 -16.07 -24.81
C ALA A 44 -8.48 -15.85 -24.04
N ALA A 45 -7.49 -15.22 -24.67
CA ALA A 45 -6.17 -14.97 -24.11
C ALA A 45 -5.80 -13.49 -24.19
N LEU A 46 -5.13 -12.98 -23.17
CA LEU A 46 -4.63 -11.62 -23.07
C LEU A 46 -3.09 -11.64 -22.95
N PRO A 47 -2.40 -10.55 -23.34
CA PRO A 47 -0.97 -10.43 -23.12
C PRO A 47 -0.64 -10.48 -21.62
N HIS A 48 0.44 -11.16 -21.27
CA HIS A 48 0.92 -11.15 -19.88
C HIS A 48 1.61 -9.82 -19.58
N LEU A 49 1.09 -9.10 -18.59
CA LEU A 49 1.60 -7.78 -18.18
C LEU A 49 2.00 -7.77 -16.71
N PRO A 50 3.07 -7.02 -16.36
CA PRO A 50 3.38 -6.72 -14.96
C PRO A 50 2.32 -5.77 -14.38
N MET A 51 1.78 -6.11 -13.20
CA MET A 51 0.70 -5.35 -12.55
C MET A 51 1.18 -4.57 -11.32
N GLY A 52 2.35 -4.92 -10.75
CA GLY A 52 2.83 -4.36 -9.48
C GLY A 52 2.76 -2.84 -9.41
N GLY A 53 2.06 -2.33 -8.41
CA GLY A 53 1.92 -0.92 -8.13
C GLY A 53 1.12 -0.08 -9.14
N LYS A 54 0.56 -0.69 -10.20
CA LYS A 54 -0.32 -0.01 -11.15
C LYS A 54 -1.75 0.11 -10.60
N THR A 55 -2.54 1.01 -11.19
CA THR A 55 -3.98 1.10 -10.89
C THR A 55 -4.77 0.08 -11.72
N ASP A 56 -5.91 -0.39 -11.18
CA ASP A 56 -6.80 -1.32 -11.91
C ASP A 56 -7.22 -0.78 -13.28
N PRO A 57 -7.61 0.51 -13.43
CA PRO A 57 -7.89 1.09 -14.74
C PRO A 57 -6.70 1.07 -15.70
N GLN A 58 -5.48 1.37 -15.21
CA GLN A 58 -4.27 1.31 -16.01
C GLN A 58 -3.98 -0.12 -16.49
N ILE A 59 -4.10 -1.10 -15.60
CA ILE A 59 -3.85 -2.52 -15.92
C ILE A 59 -4.82 -2.99 -17.01
N ILE A 60 -6.12 -2.72 -16.84
CA ILE A 60 -7.13 -3.08 -17.84
C ILE A 60 -6.87 -2.36 -19.16
N GLY A 61 -6.57 -1.06 -19.14
CA GLY A 61 -6.24 -0.29 -20.34
C GLY A 61 -5.06 -0.90 -21.09
N GLU A 62 -3.98 -1.24 -20.40
CA GLU A 62 -2.82 -1.90 -21.02
C GLU A 62 -3.15 -3.30 -21.56
N MET A 63 -3.99 -4.07 -20.90
CA MET A 63 -4.47 -5.37 -21.39
C MET A 63 -5.26 -5.22 -22.69
N LEU A 64 -6.17 -4.26 -22.75
CA LEU A 64 -7.00 -4.00 -23.91
C LEU A 64 -6.17 -3.50 -25.10
N LEU A 65 -5.24 -2.56 -24.87
CA LEU A 65 -4.30 -2.09 -25.90
C LEU A 65 -3.47 -3.26 -26.45
N GLY A 66 -2.91 -4.08 -25.58
CA GLY A 66 -2.14 -5.25 -25.95
C GLY A 66 -2.97 -6.34 -26.67
N ALA A 67 -4.29 -6.31 -26.49
CA ALA A 67 -5.26 -7.15 -27.20
C ALA A 67 -5.71 -6.56 -28.55
N GLY A 68 -5.20 -5.37 -28.94
CA GLY A 68 -5.51 -4.72 -30.20
C GLY A 68 -6.73 -3.80 -30.16
N VAL A 69 -7.27 -3.50 -28.97
CA VAL A 69 -8.34 -2.50 -28.81
C VAL A 69 -7.81 -1.11 -29.13
N ALA A 70 -8.57 -0.33 -29.90
CA ALA A 70 -8.15 1.03 -30.25
C ALA A 70 -8.14 1.95 -29.01
N PRO A 71 -7.15 2.86 -28.88
CA PRO A 71 -7.08 3.80 -27.74
C PRO A 71 -8.35 4.63 -27.53
N ALA A 72 -9.05 4.97 -28.61
CA ALA A 72 -10.30 5.74 -28.57
C ALA A 72 -11.43 5.01 -27.82
N ASP A 73 -11.40 3.68 -27.79
CA ASP A 73 -12.46 2.85 -27.18
C ASP A 73 -12.22 2.59 -25.69
N LEU A 74 -11.03 2.87 -25.17
CA LEU A 74 -10.68 2.59 -23.78
C LEU A 74 -11.61 3.30 -22.79
N GLY A 75 -11.99 4.54 -23.08
CA GLY A 75 -12.87 5.33 -22.20
C GLY A 75 -14.22 4.65 -21.94
N SER A 76 -14.76 3.90 -22.92
CA SER A 76 -16.01 3.16 -22.80
C SER A 76 -15.81 1.73 -22.26
N LEU A 77 -14.73 1.06 -22.65
CA LEU A 77 -14.51 -0.36 -22.34
C LEU A 77 -13.91 -0.61 -20.96
N VAL A 78 -13.01 0.26 -20.47
CA VAL A 78 -12.37 0.11 -19.15
C VAL A 78 -13.40 0.08 -18.01
N PRO A 79 -14.41 0.97 -17.94
CA PRO A 79 -15.44 0.90 -16.92
C PRO A 79 -16.24 -0.42 -16.95
N VAL A 80 -16.56 -0.94 -18.13
CA VAL A 80 -17.28 -2.22 -18.28
C VAL A 80 -16.42 -3.39 -17.80
N ALA A 81 -15.14 -3.41 -18.17
CA ALA A 81 -14.21 -4.43 -17.69
C ALA A 81 -14.01 -4.39 -16.17
N LEU A 82 -13.93 -3.19 -15.57
CA LEU A 82 -13.85 -3.02 -14.12
C LEU A 82 -15.11 -3.52 -13.41
N ALA A 83 -16.29 -3.28 -13.98
CA ALA A 83 -17.54 -3.78 -13.41
C ALA A 83 -17.59 -5.33 -13.39
N GLU A 84 -17.10 -5.98 -14.43
CA GLU A 84 -16.97 -7.45 -14.48
C GLU A 84 -15.90 -7.93 -13.48
N ALA A 85 -14.73 -7.29 -13.42
CA ALA A 85 -13.68 -7.63 -12.47
C ALA A 85 -14.19 -7.56 -11.02
N LYS A 86 -14.97 -6.52 -10.67
CA LYS A 86 -15.64 -6.37 -9.38
C LYS A 86 -16.57 -7.55 -9.10
N ARG A 87 -17.42 -7.91 -10.08
CA ARG A 87 -18.38 -9.01 -9.94
C ARG A 87 -17.67 -10.34 -9.69
N ALA A 88 -16.64 -10.63 -10.46
CA ALA A 88 -15.83 -11.84 -10.31
C ALA A 88 -15.16 -11.89 -8.93
N LEU A 89 -14.51 -10.80 -8.52
CA LEU A 89 -13.80 -10.73 -7.24
C LEU A 89 -14.75 -10.90 -6.04
N ALA A 90 -15.95 -10.30 -6.09
CA ALA A 90 -16.97 -10.48 -5.06
C ALA A 90 -17.39 -11.95 -4.92
N GLY A 91 -17.55 -12.67 -6.04
CA GLY A 91 -17.85 -14.09 -6.06
C GLY A 91 -16.70 -14.99 -5.55
N TRP A 92 -15.48 -14.47 -5.53
CA TRP A 92 -14.28 -15.23 -5.13
C TRP A 92 -13.76 -14.89 -3.74
N ARG A 93 -14.55 -14.21 -2.92
CA ARG A 93 -14.15 -13.80 -1.56
C ARG A 93 -13.62 -14.97 -0.72
N GLU A 94 -14.33 -16.11 -0.71
CA GLU A 94 -13.89 -17.30 0.02
C GLU A 94 -12.63 -17.92 -0.59
N ARG A 95 -12.53 -17.92 -1.92
CA ARG A 95 -11.34 -18.39 -2.62
C ARG A 95 -10.11 -17.56 -2.26
N MET A 96 -10.23 -16.22 -2.21
CA MET A 96 -9.16 -15.34 -1.75
C MET A 96 -8.71 -15.68 -0.34
N GLY A 97 -9.65 -15.93 0.58
CA GLY A 97 -9.32 -16.33 1.96
C GLY A 97 -8.58 -17.67 2.06
N ARG A 98 -8.83 -18.61 1.13
CA ARG A 98 -8.15 -19.92 1.11
C ARG A 98 -6.81 -19.89 0.39
N GLU A 99 -6.71 -19.20 -0.75
CA GLU A 99 -5.52 -19.20 -1.62
C GLU A 99 -4.57 -18.04 -1.31
N GLY A 100 -5.05 -17.03 -0.60
CA GLY A 100 -4.29 -15.86 -0.20
C GLY A 100 -3.81 -15.91 1.25
N LYS A 101 -3.25 -14.81 1.69
CA LYS A 101 -2.77 -14.66 3.08
C LYS A 101 -2.71 -13.19 3.48
N VAL A 102 -2.79 -12.93 4.79
CA VAL A 102 -2.33 -11.68 5.40
C VAL A 102 -0.82 -11.75 5.57
N HIS A 103 -0.10 -10.70 5.21
CA HIS A 103 1.36 -10.69 5.34
C HIS A 103 1.82 -10.66 6.80
N PRO A 104 3.04 -11.15 7.10
CA PRO A 104 3.55 -11.25 8.46
C PRO A 104 3.55 -9.89 9.19
N GLY A 105 3.03 -9.87 10.41
CA GLY A 105 2.99 -8.71 11.29
C GLY A 105 1.84 -7.72 11.04
N VAL A 106 1.16 -7.79 9.90
CA VAL A 106 0.10 -6.83 9.51
C VAL A 106 -0.98 -6.71 10.59
N ARG A 107 -1.64 -7.81 10.98
CA ARG A 107 -2.74 -7.74 11.97
C ARG A 107 -2.28 -7.07 13.26
N ARG A 108 -1.15 -7.54 13.80
CA ARG A 108 -0.61 -7.00 15.05
C ARG A 108 -0.28 -5.52 14.94
N LEU A 109 0.31 -5.08 13.83
CA LEU A 109 0.62 -3.67 13.64
C LEU A 109 -0.65 -2.82 13.50
N LEU A 110 -1.67 -3.30 12.78
CA LEU A 110 -2.97 -2.64 12.67
C LEU A 110 -3.66 -2.49 14.04
N ASP A 111 -3.67 -3.56 14.86
CA ASP A 111 -4.21 -3.53 16.23
C ASP A 111 -3.50 -2.48 17.09
N GLU A 112 -2.18 -2.50 17.06
CA GLU A 112 -1.34 -1.57 17.83
C GLU A 112 -1.52 -0.11 17.40
N LEU A 113 -1.72 0.15 16.10
CA LEU A 113 -1.97 1.49 15.59
C LEU A 113 -3.40 1.94 15.90
N ALA A 114 -4.40 1.06 15.76
CA ALA A 114 -5.80 1.36 16.08
C ALA A 114 -6.01 1.71 17.55
N ALA A 115 -5.26 1.08 18.44
CA ALA A 115 -5.30 1.38 19.88
C ALA A 115 -4.75 2.77 20.24
N ARG A 116 -4.11 3.48 19.30
CA ARG A 116 -3.47 4.78 19.56
C ARG A 116 -4.34 5.93 19.08
N GLY A 117 -4.75 6.78 20.00
CA GLY A 117 -5.43 8.03 19.67
C GLY A 117 -4.54 8.92 18.79
N GLY A 118 -5.11 9.47 17.71
CA GLY A 118 -4.40 10.36 16.78
C GLY A 118 -3.73 9.67 15.59
N VAL A 119 -3.82 8.36 15.45
CA VAL A 119 -3.43 7.63 14.24
C VAL A 119 -4.66 7.40 13.35
N ARG A 120 -4.53 7.70 12.06
CA ARG A 120 -5.52 7.41 11.04
C ARG A 120 -4.93 6.45 10.02
N GLN A 121 -5.73 5.51 9.57
CA GLN A 121 -5.33 4.41 8.69
C GLN A 121 -6.26 4.28 7.48
N PRO A 122 -6.21 5.19 6.50
CA PRO A 122 -6.90 4.98 5.23
C PRO A 122 -6.09 4.10 4.28
N LEU A 123 -6.75 3.57 3.23
CA LEU A 123 -6.09 2.89 2.13
C LEU A 123 -5.55 3.89 1.11
N LEU A 124 -4.44 3.52 0.47
CA LEU A 124 -3.86 4.18 -0.70
C LEU A 124 -3.43 3.11 -1.69
N THR A 125 -4.25 2.82 -2.68
CA THR A 125 -4.01 1.66 -3.52
C THR A 125 -4.41 1.89 -4.97
N GLY A 126 -3.74 1.18 -5.88
CA GLY A 126 -4.14 1.14 -7.29
C GLY A 126 -5.46 0.39 -7.54
N ASN A 127 -5.96 -0.36 -6.59
CA ASN A 127 -7.27 -0.98 -6.70
C ASN A 127 -8.37 0.09 -6.77
N VAL A 128 -9.44 -0.17 -7.55
CA VAL A 128 -10.67 0.62 -7.40
C VAL A 128 -11.27 0.38 -6.00
N ALA A 129 -11.95 1.39 -5.45
CA ALA A 129 -12.41 1.40 -4.06
C ALA A 129 -13.15 0.12 -3.64
N VAL A 130 -14.05 -0.36 -4.51
CA VAL A 130 -14.83 -1.57 -4.23
C VAL A 130 -13.97 -2.83 -4.20
N ASN A 131 -12.99 -2.96 -5.11
CA ASN A 131 -12.07 -4.10 -5.14
C ASN A 131 -11.18 -4.10 -3.90
N ALA A 132 -10.68 -2.93 -3.49
CA ALA A 132 -9.91 -2.78 -2.26
C ALA A 132 -10.72 -3.25 -1.03
N ALA A 133 -11.98 -2.78 -0.90
CA ALA A 133 -12.86 -3.18 0.19
C ALA A 133 -13.15 -4.70 0.19
N ILE A 134 -13.41 -5.30 -0.98
CA ILE A 134 -13.60 -6.75 -1.11
C ILE A 134 -12.35 -7.51 -0.66
N LYS A 135 -11.15 -7.07 -1.09
CA LYS A 135 -9.88 -7.71 -0.75
C LYS A 135 -9.61 -7.65 0.75
N VAL A 136 -9.62 -6.46 1.36
CA VAL A 136 -9.37 -6.36 2.81
C VAL A 136 -10.45 -7.09 3.63
N GLY A 137 -11.71 -7.06 3.17
CA GLY A 137 -12.82 -7.78 3.78
C GLY A 137 -12.71 -9.30 3.68
N ALA A 138 -12.10 -9.85 2.61
CA ALA A 138 -11.87 -11.29 2.50
C ALA A 138 -10.96 -11.84 3.61
N PHE A 139 -10.14 -10.98 4.21
CA PHE A 139 -9.23 -11.31 5.30
C PHE A 139 -9.68 -10.72 6.65
N GLY A 140 -10.87 -10.11 6.74
CA GLY A 140 -11.39 -9.50 7.98
C GLY A 140 -10.54 -8.33 8.46
N LEU A 141 -10.05 -7.49 7.54
CA LEU A 141 -9.23 -6.32 7.86
C LEU A 141 -9.98 -5.00 7.66
N GLU A 142 -11.20 -5.01 7.12
CA GLU A 142 -11.97 -3.82 6.76
C GLU A 142 -12.19 -2.85 7.92
N GLY A 143 -12.36 -3.38 9.13
CA GLY A 143 -12.61 -2.58 10.34
C GLY A 143 -11.44 -1.71 10.81
N TYR A 144 -10.23 -1.92 10.27
CA TYR A 144 -9.07 -1.10 10.60
C TYR A 144 -8.98 0.18 9.78
N PHE A 145 -9.69 0.26 8.65
CA PHE A 145 -9.48 1.31 7.66
C PHE A 145 -10.64 2.29 7.58
N ASP A 146 -10.30 3.58 7.48
CA ASP A 146 -11.24 4.64 7.14
C ASP A 146 -11.41 4.69 5.61
N LEU A 147 -12.20 3.74 5.08
CA LEU A 147 -12.38 3.55 3.63
C LEU A 147 -12.85 4.82 2.90
N PRO A 148 -13.77 5.63 3.44
CA PRO A 148 -14.22 6.86 2.76
C PRO A 148 -13.14 7.90 2.49
N VAL A 149 -12.06 7.93 3.29
CA VAL A 149 -10.95 8.87 3.11
C VAL A 149 -9.76 8.27 2.38
N GLY A 150 -9.84 6.99 2.02
CA GLY A 150 -8.85 6.33 1.17
C GLY A 150 -8.79 6.95 -0.22
N ALA A 151 -7.68 6.69 -0.94
CA ALA A 151 -7.54 7.05 -2.34
C ALA A 151 -7.24 5.79 -3.18
N TYR A 152 -7.89 5.72 -4.32
CA TYR A 152 -8.06 4.49 -5.07
C TYR A 152 -7.79 4.68 -6.56
N GLY A 153 -7.63 3.57 -7.29
CA GLY A 153 -7.38 3.60 -8.73
C GLY A 153 -8.50 4.21 -9.57
N ASP A 154 -9.74 4.26 -9.06
CA ASP A 154 -10.86 4.94 -9.71
C ASP A 154 -10.87 6.46 -9.46
N ASP A 155 -10.11 6.95 -8.50
CA ASP A 155 -9.94 8.40 -8.31
C ASP A 155 -8.97 8.98 -9.35
N ASN A 156 -7.90 8.27 -9.65
CA ASN A 156 -6.95 8.67 -10.68
C ASN A 156 -6.15 7.44 -11.20
N ALA A 157 -5.98 7.37 -12.52
CA ALA A 157 -5.14 6.34 -13.14
C ALA A 157 -3.64 6.55 -12.83
N GLN A 158 -3.22 7.78 -12.58
CA GLN A 158 -1.85 8.12 -12.16
C GLN A 158 -1.75 8.00 -10.64
N ARG A 159 -1.04 6.96 -10.18
CA ARG A 159 -0.91 6.65 -8.75
C ARG A 159 -0.29 7.77 -7.94
N GLU A 160 0.61 8.55 -8.53
CA GLU A 160 1.30 9.68 -7.91
C GLU A 160 0.33 10.79 -7.42
N LEU A 161 -0.89 10.82 -7.96
CA LEU A 161 -1.91 11.79 -7.58
C LEU A 161 -2.82 11.32 -6.43
N LEU A 162 -2.66 10.08 -5.94
CA LEU A 162 -3.55 9.53 -4.91
C LEU A 162 -3.30 10.11 -3.50
N VAL A 163 -2.04 10.43 -3.13
CA VAL A 163 -1.76 11.00 -1.80
C VAL A 163 -2.46 12.34 -1.60
N PRO A 164 -2.39 13.32 -2.52
CA PRO A 164 -3.16 14.56 -2.41
C PRO A 164 -4.66 14.33 -2.22
N ILE A 165 -5.26 13.37 -2.96
CA ILE A 165 -6.68 13.04 -2.85
C ILE A 165 -7.02 12.54 -1.44
N ALA A 166 -6.21 11.65 -0.86
CA ALA A 166 -6.41 11.17 0.51
C ALA A 166 -6.30 12.31 1.53
N LEU A 167 -5.35 13.23 1.36
CA LEU A 167 -5.19 14.41 2.23
C LEU A 167 -6.36 15.37 2.15
N ASP A 168 -6.89 15.62 0.93
CA ASP A 168 -8.07 16.44 0.72
C ASP A 168 -9.31 15.83 1.38
N ARG A 169 -9.52 14.50 1.21
CA ARG A 169 -10.61 13.78 1.88
C ARG A 169 -10.49 13.81 3.41
N MET A 170 -9.27 13.67 3.96
CA MET A 170 -9.06 13.83 5.40
C MET A 170 -9.48 15.20 5.88
N ARG A 171 -9.13 16.27 5.15
CA ARG A 171 -9.54 17.62 5.48
C ARG A 171 -11.06 17.81 5.38
N GLU A 172 -11.67 17.33 4.30
CA GLU A 172 -13.09 17.55 4.02
C GLU A 172 -14.01 16.69 4.89
N LEU A 173 -13.68 15.40 5.05
CA LEU A 173 -14.56 14.44 5.73
C LEU A 173 -14.27 14.29 7.22
N ARG A 174 -13.07 14.68 7.69
CA ARG A 174 -12.66 14.52 9.10
C ARG A 174 -12.22 15.83 9.75
N GLY A 175 -12.10 16.91 8.99
CA GLY A 175 -11.60 18.19 9.50
C GLY A 175 -10.14 18.11 9.97
N GLU A 176 -9.38 17.15 9.44
CA GLU A 176 -8.00 16.88 9.88
C GLU A 176 -7.01 17.21 8.77
N THR A 177 -5.95 17.96 9.14
CA THR A 177 -4.82 18.27 8.26
C THR A 177 -3.53 17.69 8.84
N TYR A 178 -2.60 17.34 7.95
CA TYR A 178 -1.32 16.70 8.32
C TYR A 178 -0.17 17.41 7.63
N GLN A 179 0.93 17.58 8.36
CA GLN A 179 2.20 18.01 7.77
C GLN A 179 2.86 16.81 7.07
N PRO A 180 3.69 17.00 6.06
CA PRO A 180 4.32 15.92 5.31
C PRO A 180 5.03 14.89 6.20
N GLU A 181 5.69 15.32 7.28
CA GLU A 181 6.41 14.47 8.22
C GLU A 181 5.49 13.60 9.10
N GLN A 182 4.20 13.89 9.09
CA GLN A 182 3.18 13.14 9.81
C GLN A 182 2.56 12.03 8.95
N VAL A 183 2.83 12.03 7.65
CA VAL A 183 2.21 11.13 6.66
C VAL A 183 3.22 10.06 6.25
N TRP A 184 2.77 8.81 6.28
CA TRP A 184 3.51 7.66 5.79
C TRP A 184 2.70 6.93 4.71
N VAL A 185 3.35 6.60 3.62
CA VAL A 185 2.87 5.59 2.66
C VAL A 185 3.57 4.28 3.00
N ILE A 186 2.81 3.20 3.12
CA ILE A 186 3.36 1.84 3.28
C ILE A 186 3.00 1.05 2.04
N GLY A 187 4.01 0.54 1.33
CA GLY A 187 3.85 -0.21 0.09
C GLY A 187 4.98 -1.19 -0.14
N ASP A 188 4.91 -1.96 -1.23
CA ASP A 188 5.87 -3.01 -1.57
C ASP A 188 6.56 -2.79 -2.92
N THR A 189 6.33 -1.63 -3.56
CA THR A 189 6.86 -1.35 -4.90
C THR A 189 7.54 0.02 -5.02
N ALA A 190 8.37 0.19 -6.05
CA ALA A 190 8.94 1.49 -6.41
C ALA A 190 7.85 2.54 -6.72
N ARG A 191 6.63 2.12 -7.13
CA ARG A 191 5.52 3.04 -7.41
C ARG A 191 4.94 3.64 -6.12
N ASP A 192 4.97 2.91 -5.01
CA ASP A 192 4.59 3.44 -3.69
C ASP A 192 5.57 4.52 -3.25
N LEU A 193 6.87 4.27 -3.46
CA LEU A 193 7.89 5.27 -3.21
C LEU A 193 7.72 6.51 -4.09
N SER A 194 7.48 6.33 -5.41
CA SER A 194 7.23 7.44 -6.33
C SER A 194 6.00 8.26 -5.91
N CYS A 195 4.93 7.59 -5.48
CA CYS A 195 3.70 8.21 -4.98
C CYS A 195 3.98 9.07 -3.73
N ALA A 196 4.73 8.53 -2.77
CA ALA A 196 5.12 9.26 -1.57
C ALA A 196 6.03 10.46 -1.89
N ARG A 197 7.02 10.28 -2.78
CA ARG A 197 7.96 11.34 -3.19
C ARG A 197 7.27 12.48 -3.94
N ALA A 198 6.30 12.16 -4.82
CA ALA A 198 5.53 13.17 -5.53
C ALA A 198 4.75 14.10 -4.59
N ALA A 199 4.30 13.58 -3.44
CA ALA A 199 3.60 14.34 -2.42
C ALA A 199 4.51 14.89 -1.30
N GLY A 200 5.81 14.62 -1.34
CA GLY A 200 6.77 15.04 -0.32
C GLY A 200 6.57 14.38 1.05
N VAL A 201 5.92 13.20 1.11
CA VAL A 201 5.65 12.46 2.34
C VAL A 201 6.61 11.28 2.51
N ARG A 202 6.60 10.65 3.69
CA ARG A 202 7.48 9.52 4.02
C ARG A 202 6.98 8.22 3.42
N CYS A 203 7.92 7.32 3.12
CA CYS A 203 7.64 5.99 2.60
C CYS A 203 8.33 4.90 3.44
N LEU A 204 7.56 3.91 3.87
CA LEU A 204 8.05 2.64 4.39
C LEU A 204 7.79 1.57 3.32
N LEU A 205 8.85 1.01 2.74
CA LEU A 205 8.73 -0.13 1.84
C LEU A 205 8.85 -1.45 2.60
N VAL A 206 8.04 -2.43 2.19
CA VAL A 206 8.08 -3.80 2.70
C VAL A 206 8.40 -4.78 1.57
N GLY A 207 9.22 -5.78 1.87
CA GLY A 207 9.63 -6.81 0.92
C GLY A 207 8.64 -7.96 0.75
N THR A 208 7.36 -7.75 1.06
CA THR A 208 6.32 -8.79 1.01
C THR A 208 5.62 -8.91 -0.34
N GLY A 209 5.93 -8.02 -1.27
CA GLY A 209 5.41 -8.05 -2.63
C GLY A 209 5.89 -9.24 -3.44
N ARG A 210 5.35 -9.38 -4.64
CA ARG A 210 5.62 -10.52 -5.55
C ARG A 210 7.11 -10.67 -5.88
N ASP A 211 7.82 -9.55 -6.07
CA ASP A 211 9.22 -9.54 -6.49
C ASP A 211 10.18 -9.60 -5.30
N GLY A 212 9.64 -9.66 -4.07
CA GLY A 212 10.36 -9.86 -2.83
C GLY A 212 11.20 -8.66 -2.38
N PHE A 213 11.97 -8.87 -1.30
CA PHE A 213 12.77 -7.81 -0.69
C PHE A 213 13.87 -7.28 -1.61
N ASP A 214 14.44 -8.12 -2.48
CA ASP A 214 15.50 -7.72 -3.40
C ASP A 214 15.05 -6.63 -4.40
N ALA A 215 13.76 -6.60 -4.74
CA ALA A 215 13.21 -5.59 -5.64
C ALA A 215 13.16 -4.18 -5.01
N VAL A 216 13.12 -4.09 -3.69
CA VAL A 216 12.96 -2.81 -2.97
C VAL A 216 14.18 -2.41 -2.15
N ARG A 217 15.09 -3.35 -1.81
CA ARG A 217 16.23 -3.07 -0.93
C ARG A 217 17.20 -2.01 -1.42
N GLY A 218 17.25 -1.76 -2.73
CA GLY A 218 18.10 -0.74 -3.35
C GLY A 218 17.41 0.62 -3.54
N LEU A 219 16.13 0.73 -3.15
CA LEU A 219 15.38 1.97 -3.28
C LEU A 219 15.64 2.89 -2.07
N GLU A 220 15.74 4.17 -2.34
CA GLU A 220 15.98 5.21 -1.31
C GLU A 220 14.66 5.60 -0.62
N ALA A 221 14.02 4.65 0.08
CA ALA A 221 12.87 4.91 0.93
C ALA A 221 13.30 5.46 2.30
N ASP A 222 12.37 6.12 3.03
CA ASP A 222 12.66 6.64 4.38
C ASP A 222 12.84 5.50 5.39
N ALA A 223 12.23 4.36 5.13
CA ALA A 223 12.43 3.12 5.86
C ALA A 223 12.18 1.90 4.97
N LEU A 224 12.80 0.78 5.33
CA LEU A 224 12.70 -0.48 4.60
C LEU A 224 12.64 -1.64 5.60
N MET A 225 11.72 -2.56 5.41
CA MET A 225 11.56 -3.78 6.20
C MET A 225 11.30 -4.98 5.28
N GLU A 226 11.82 -6.17 5.61
CA GLU A 226 11.46 -7.38 4.88
C GLU A 226 9.96 -7.70 4.99
N ASN A 227 9.41 -7.47 6.17
CA ASN A 227 7.98 -7.60 6.48
C ASN A 227 7.69 -6.86 7.79
N LEU A 228 6.43 -6.87 8.25
CA LEU A 228 5.99 -6.15 9.45
C LEU A 228 5.99 -7.01 10.74
N ALA A 229 6.66 -8.18 10.73
CA ALA A 229 6.67 -9.09 11.89
C ALA A 229 7.36 -8.46 13.12
N ASP A 230 8.41 -7.66 12.92
CA ASP A 230 8.95 -6.80 13.98
C ASP A 230 8.07 -5.55 14.14
N THR A 231 6.92 -5.76 14.79
CA THR A 231 5.94 -4.69 15.05
C THR A 231 6.54 -3.56 15.88
N GLY A 232 7.51 -3.86 16.77
CA GLY A 232 8.19 -2.86 17.59
C GLY A 232 9.02 -1.91 16.73
N ALA A 233 9.79 -2.44 15.78
CA ALA A 233 10.56 -1.65 14.83
C ALA A 233 9.63 -0.82 13.93
N ALA A 234 8.56 -1.42 13.38
CA ALA A 234 7.58 -0.72 12.55
C ALA A 234 6.93 0.45 13.29
N LEU A 235 6.49 0.26 14.54
CA LEU A 235 5.94 1.33 15.37
C LEU A 235 6.98 2.43 15.66
N GLY A 236 8.23 2.05 15.90
CA GLY A 236 9.33 3.00 16.10
C GLY A 236 9.56 3.89 14.88
N ILE A 237 9.47 3.34 13.68
CA ILE A 237 9.58 4.06 12.40
C ILE A 237 8.38 5.00 12.22
N LEU A 238 7.16 4.47 12.27
CA LEU A 238 5.94 5.19 11.90
C LEU A 238 5.58 6.31 12.89
N LEU A 239 5.81 6.07 14.18
CA LEU A 239 5.42 7.01 15.23
C LEU A 239 6.55 7.96 15.65
N GLY A 240 7.79 7.64 15.29
CA GLY A 240 8.97 8.32 15.80
C GLY A 240 9.23 7.87 17.25
N ARG A 241 10.39 7.34 17.59
CA ARG A 241 10.77 7.13 18.98
C ARG A 241 10.95 8.49 19.64
N SER A 242 10.13 8.82 20.61
CA SER A 242 10.49 9.81 21.63
C SER A 242 11.76 9.30 22.33
N GLY A 243 12.85 10.02 22.17
CA GLY A 243 14.22 9.61 22.44
C GLY A 243 14.45 8.69 23.63
N ARG A 244 15.27 7.66 23.37
CA ARG A 244 16.48 7.29 24.15
C ARG A 244 17.20 6.15 23.45
N GLY A 245 18.46 6.42 23.06
CA GLY A 245 19.50 5.41 22.96
C GLY A 245 19.51 4.51 21.75
N ALA A 246 20.10 4.96 20.65
CA ALA A 246 20.73 4.05 19.70
C ALA A 246 21.97 3.44 20.42
N PRO A 247 22.18 2.09 20.42
CA PRO A 247 23.48 1.55 20.74
C PRO A 247 24.43 1.89 19.58
N ALA A 248 25.49 2.62 19.90
CA ALA A 248 26.58 2.89 18.98
C ALA A 248 27.11 1.55 18.45
N ALA A 249 27.21 1.41 17.14
CA ALA A 249 27.93 0.33 16.49
C ALA A 249 29.38 0.37 16.99
N GLY A 250 29.75 -0.60 17.82
CA GLY A 250 31.11 -0.79 18.33
C GLY A 250 32.04 -1.11 17.19
N GLY A 251 32.81 -0.11 16.72
CA GLY A 251 33.94 -0.29 15.83
C GLY A 251 35.04 -1.08 16.53
N ALA A 252 35.15 -2.35 16.23
CA ALA A 252 36.31 -3.16 16.57
C ALA A 252 37.51 -2.69 15.74
N ARG A 253 38.31 -1.76 16.30
CA ARG A 253 39.65 -1.45 15.78
C ARG A 253 40.59 -2.58 16.21
N GLY A 254 40.80 -3.52 15.31
CA GLY A 254 41.87 -4.49 15.43
C GLY A 254 43.23 -3.78 15.45
N ARG A 255 43.93 -3.81 16.60
CA ARG A 255 45.36 -3.41 16.68
C ARG A 255 46.19 -4.50 16.00
N LEU A 256 46.75 -4.17 14.84
CA LEU A 256 47.83 -4.92 14.26
C LEU A 256 49.06 -4.77 15.21
N ARG A 257 49.50 -5.87 15.80
CA ARG A 257 50.81 -5.96 16.43
C ARG A 257 51.86 -6.32 15.36
N SER A 258 52.83 -5.45 15.17
CA SER A 258 54.03 -5.74 14.40
C SER A 258 54.90 -6.73 15.22
N PRO A 259 55.53 -7.75 14.59
CA PRO A 259 56.64 -8.49 15.21
C PRO A 259 57.92 -7.73 14.98
N GLY A 260 58.56 -7.33 16.09
CA GLY A 260 59.92 -6.91 16.10
C GLY A 260 60.84 -8.14 16.31
N GLY A 261 62.02 -8.04 15.77
CA GLY A 261 63.12 -8.95 15.96
C GLY A 261 64.00 -8.96 14.76
#